data_f57c1a1d2c4c09174702ffe18c733a02
#
_entry.id   f57c1a1d2c4c09174702ffe18c733a02
#
_cell.length_a   1.000
_cell.length_b   1.000
_cell.length_c   1.000
_cell.angle_alpha   90.00
_cell.angle_beta   90.00
_cell.angle_gamma   90.00
#
_symmetry.space_group_name_H-M   'P 1'
#
loop_
_entity.id
_entity.type
_entity.pdbx_description
1 polymer ?
#
loop_
_entity_poly.entity_id
_entity_poly.type
_entity_poly.pdbx_seq_one_letter_code
_entity_poly.pdbx_strand_id
1 'polypeptide(L)'
;GTMDKENSTARKYLAERCDLLGAIRLPNNAFKANAGTEVTSDIIFLKKRETLNPNIESWVDVSTDHNGLTYNSYFVDHPEMVLGKMKEVSGQFGMTLTCEPDTETSLEEQLRSAIKNINGRYEETVLSTNDNDLDNVDETVHTIPADDNVQNFSFCEKDGKLYYRKDSVMEEWKGNKTAEERIRGLIKVRDAVKELIEAQVENIDDEGLKQYQEVLL
;
A
#
# COMPACT_ATOMS: atom_id res chain seq x y z
N GLY A 1 -12.18 -7.59 6.71
CA GLY A 1 -11.51 -6.97 5.61
C GLY A 1 -12.30 -5.86 4.94
N THR A 2 -11.59 -4.93 4.33
CA THR A 2 -12.22 -3.78 3.63
C THR A 2 -13.02 -4.24 2.41
N MET A 3 -12.59 -5.33 1.78
CA MET A 3 -13.25 -5.86 0.57
C MET A 3 -14.66 -6.39 0.86
N ASP A 4 -14.87 -7.08 1.99
CA ASP A 4 -16.16 -7.74 2.28
C ASP A 4 -17.12 -6.91 3.14
N LYS A 5 -16.72 -5.70 3.55
CA LYS A 5 -17.64 -4.86 4.34
C LYS A 5 -18.86 -4.45 3.50
N GLU A 6 -20.04 -4.58 4.09
CA GLU A 6 -21.30 -4.08 3.50
C GLU A 6 -21.19 -2.59 3.16
N ASN A 7 -20.61 -1.79 4.05
CA ASN A 7 -20.30 -0.40 3.76
C ASN A 7 -19.18 -0.28 2.71
N SER A 8 -19.55 0.10 1.51
CA SER A 8 -18.66 0.20 0.33
C SER A 8 -17.98 1.57 0.16
N THR A 9 -18.11 2.52 1.11
CA THR A 9 -17.60 3.89 0.95
C THR A 9 -16.12 3.95 0.55
N ALA A 10 -15.26 3.14 1.21
CA ALA A 10 -13.82 3.12 0.89
C ALA A 10 -13.55 2.54 -0.50
N ARG A 11 -14.29 1.49 -0.90
CA ARG A 11 -14.16 0.88 -2.23
C ARG A 11 -14.63 1.83 -3.32
N LYS A 12 -15.75 2.55 -3.11
CA LYS A 12 -16.24 3.59 -4.03
C LYS A 12 -15.20 4.68 -4.24
N TYR A 13 -14.62 5.19 -3.16
CA TYR A 13 -13.58 6.19 -3.23
C TYR A 13 -12.37 5.74 -4.08
N LEU A 14 -11.96 4.48 -3.91
CA LEU A 14 -10.89 3.88 -4.71
C LEU A 14 -11.30 3.69 -6.17
N ALA A 15 -12.51 3.16 -6.44
CA ALA A 15 -12.99 2.88 -7.79
C ALA A 15 -13.17 4.15 -8.64
N GLU A 16 -13.49 5.29 -8.02
CA GLU A 16 -13.53 6.57 -8.72
C GLU A 16 -12.14 7.03 -9.20
N ARG A 17 -11.07 6.63 -8.52
CA ARG A 17 -9.70 7.14 -8.67
C ARG A 17 -8.72 6.16 -9.25
N CYS A 18 -9.04 4.89 -9.23
CA CYS A 18 -8.14 3.83 -9.63
C CYS A 18 -8.87 2.77 -10.47
N ASP A 19 -8.15 2.16 -11.42
CA ASP A 19 -8.53 0.91 -12.06
C ASP A 19 -8.13 -0.26 -11.17
N LEU A 20 -9.01 -1.22 -10.97
CA LEU A 20 -8.66 -2.49 -10.35
C LEU A 20 -7.96 -3.37 -11.39
N LEU A 21 -6.67 -3.62 -11.20
CA LEU A 21 -5.90 -4.53 -12.06
C LEU A 21 -6.11 -5.99 -11.66
N GLY A 22 -6.50 -6.22 -10.42
CA GLY A 22 -6.80 -7.51 -9.83
C GLY A 22 -6.65 -7.48 -8.32
N ALA A 23 -7.14 -8.53 -7.66
CA ALA A 23 -6.96 -8.75 -6.23
C ALA A 23 -6.73 -10.23 -5.96
N ILE A 24 -5.95 -10.55 -4.93
CA ILE A 24 -5.66 -11.93 -4.51
C ILE A 24 -6.06 -12.07 -3.05
N ARG A 25 -6.91 -13.05 -2.74
CA ARG A 25 -7.29 -13.39 -1.37
C ARG A 25 -6.39 -14.48 -0.84
N LEU A 26 -5.70 -14.18 0.26
CA LEU A 26 -4.83 -15.11 0.95
C LEU A 26 -5.59 -15.92 1.99
N PRO A 27 -5.21 -17.19 2.22
CA PRO A 27 -5.78 -17.99 3.29
C PRO A 27 -5.42 -17.41 4.66
N ASN A 28 -6.25 -17.73 5.66
CA ASN A 28 -6.13 -17.19 7.01
C ASN A 28 -4.81 -17.51 7.72
N ASN A 29 -4.11 -18.56 7.31
CA ASN A 29 -2.83 -18.96 7.88
C ASN A 29 -1.59 -18.34 7.18
N ALA A 30 -1.79 -17.51 6.16
CA ALA A 30 -0.67 -16.92 5.37
C ALA A 30 0.37 -16.20 6.22
N PHE A 31 -0.04 -15.56 7.32
CA PHE A 31 0.85 -14.82 8.23
C PHE A 31 1.07 -15.52 9.58
N LYS A 32 0.56 -16.76 9.76
CA LYS A 32 0.66 -17.47 11.03
C LYS A 32 2.10 -17.69 11.48
N ALA A 33 2.98 -18.08 10.55
CA ALA A 33 4.38 -18.35 10.85
C ALA A 33 5.18 -17.09 11.22
N ASN A 34 4.88 -15.95 10.59
CA ASN A 34 5.67 -14.71 10.74
C ASN A 34 5.07 -13.76 11.77
N ALA A 35 3.75 -13.70 11.89
CA ALA A 35 3.05 -12.74 12.74
C ALA A 35 2.18 -13.40 13.83
N GLY A 36 2.14 -14.73 13.91
CA GLY A 36 1.33 -15.45 14.90
C GLY A 36 -0.18 -15.22 14.79
N THR A 37 -0.66 -14.69 13.66
CA THR A 37 -2.07 -14.33 13.45
C THR A 37 -2.72 -15.18 12.36
N GLU A 38 -3.98 -15.50 12.57
CA GLU A 38 -4.83 -16.19 11.58
C GLU A 38 -5.90 -15.21 11.09
N VAL A 39 -5.65 -14.60 9.94
CA VAL A 39 -6.56 -13.62 9.35
C VAL A 39 -6.57 -13.73 7.82
N THR A 40 -7.76 -13.77 7.24
CA THR A 40 -7.93 -13.64 5.79
C THR A 40 -7.55 -12.24 5.36
N SER A 41 -6.64 -12.13 4.40
CA SER A 41 -6.11 -10.86 3.90
C SER A 41 -6.20 -10.80 2.38
N ASP A 42 -6.39 -9.60 1.85
CA ASP A 42 -6.48 -9.37 0.41
C ASP A 42 -5.31 -8.48 -0.05
N ILE A 43 -4.66 -8.88 -1.15
CA ILE A 43 -3.69 -8.05 -1.89
C ILE A 43 -4.45 -7.43 -3.04
N ILE A 44 -4.47 -6.11 -3.13
CA ILE A 44 -5.23 -5.36 -4.14
C ILE A 44 -4.24 -4.62 -5.03
N PHE A 45 -4.35 -4.80 -6.35
CA PHE A 45 -3.52 -4.14 -7.36
C PHE A 45 -4.34 -3.05 -8.03
N LEU A 46 -3.91 -1.81 -7.87
CA LEU A 46 -4.61 -0.63 -8.37
C LEU A 46 -3.69 0.20 -9.28
N LYS A 47 -4.24 0.70 -10.39
CA LYS A 47 -3.61 1.72 -11.23
C LYS A 47 -4.34 3.04 -11.00
N LYS A 48 -3.62 4.08 -10.56
CA LYS A 48 -4.20 5.41 -10.39
C LYS A 48 -4.64 5.98 -11.75
N ARG A 49 -5.84 6.54 -11.79
CA ARG A 49 -6.37 7.26 -12.97
C ARG A 49 -5.94 8.72 -12.93
N GLU A 50 -5.79 9.31 -14.09
CA GLU A 50 -5.56 10.76 -14.23
C GLU A 50 -6.85 11.55 -13.99
N THR A 51 -8.01 11.00 -14.36
CA THR A 51 -9.32 11.60 -14.21
C THR A 51 -10.25 10.72 -13.40
N LEU A 52 -11.17 11.34 -12.67
CA LEU A 52 -12.18 10.62 -11.89
C LEU A 52 -13.15 9.87 -12.82
N ASN A 53 -13.43 8.61 -12.50
CA ASN A 53 -14.46 7.82 -13.16
C ASN A 53 -15.71 7.77 -12.26
N PRO A 54 -16.82 8.38 -12.64
CA PRO A 54 -18.06 8.32 -11.86
C PRO A 54 -18.79 6.97 -11.99
N ASN A 55 -18.38 6.11 -12.94
CA ASN A 55 -18.99 4.80 -13.12
C ASN A 55 -18.50 3.85 -12.03
N ILE A 56 -19.44 3.29 -11.28
CA ILE A 56 -19.13 2.34 -10.21
C ILE A 56 -18.89 0.97 -10.83
N GLU A 57 -17.74 0.39 -10.55
CA GLU A 57 -17.37 -0.96 -10.96
C GLU A 57 -17.95 -2.00 -9.99
N SER A 58 -18.24 -3.23 -10.49
CA SER A 58 -18.89 -4.31 -9.72
C SER A 58 -18.10 -4.73 -8.45
N TRP A 59 -16.78 -4.64 -8.47
CA TRP A 59 -15.93 -5.01 -7.32
C TRP A 59 -16.14 -4.13 -6.08
N VAL A 60 -16.88 -3.04 -6.23
CA VAL A 60 -17.25 -2.15 -5.10
C VAL A 60 -18.28 -2.82 -4.20
N ASP A 61 -19.11 -3.69 -4.74
CA ASP A 61 -20.20 -4.34 -4.04
C ASP A 61 -19.84 -5.74 -3.53
N VAL A 62 -20.73 -6.34 -2.78
CA VAL A 62 -20.66 -7.73 -2.35
C VAL A 62 -21.72 -8.52 -3.09
N SER A 63 -21.46 -9.80 -3.36
CA SER A 63 -22.42 -10.74 -3.96
C SER A 63 -22.35 -12.10 -3.29
N THR A 64 -23.33 -12.95 -3.57
CA THR A 64 -23.43 -14.27 -2.95
C THR A 64 -22.95 -15.33 -3.94
N ASP A 65 -22.04 -16.20 -3.50
CA ASP A 65 -21.55 -17.31 -4.29
C ASP A 65 -22.56 -18.47 -4.38
N HIS A 66 -22.21 -19.51 -5.12
CA HIS A 66 -23.05 -20.71 -5.30
C HIS A 66 -23.27 -21.54 -4.01
N ASN A 67 -22.46 -21.31 -2.95
CA ASN A 67 -22.60 -21.93 -1.63
C ASN A 67 -23.44 -21.09 -0.66
N GLY A 68 -23.93 -19.93 -1.09
CA GLY A 68 -24.70 -19.02 -0.25
C GLY A 68 -23.86 -18.10 0.61
N LEU A 69 -22.52 -18.03 0.40
CA LEU A 69 -21.63 -17.16 1.13
C LEU A 69 -21.56 -15.77 0.46
N THR A 70 -21.68 -14.72 1.26
CA THR A 70 -21.68 -13.32 0.76
C THR A 70 -20.35 -12.66 1.05
N TYR A 71 -19.62 -12.29 -0.01
CA TYR A 71 -18.34 -11.56 0.06
C TYR A 71 -18.16 -10.70 -1.18
N ASN A 72 -16.99 -10.08 -1.35
CA ASN A 72 -16.76 -9.13 -2.44
C ASN A 72 -17.02 -9.75 -3.81
N SER A 73 -17.77 -9.02 -4.66
CA SER A 73 -18.19 -9.47 -6.00
C SER A 73 -17.01 -9.90 -6.88
N TYR A 74 -15.86 -9.20 -6.78
CA TYR A 74 -14.66 -9.57 -7.53
C TYR A 74 -14.23 -11.03 -7.27
N PHE A 75 -14.21 -11.46 -6.02
CA PHE A 75 -13.81 -12.84 -5.67
C PHE A 75 -14.89 -13.88 -5.97
N VAL A 76 -16.16 -13.48 -6.05
CA VAL A 76 -17.24 -14.36 -6.52
C VAL A 76 -17.11 -14.60 -8.02
N ASP A 77 -16.77 -13.55 -8.78
CA ASP A 77 -16.59 -13.59 -10.23
C ASP A 77 -15.24 -14.22 -10.64
N HIS A 78 -14.23 -14.14 -9.75
CA HIS A 78 -12.87 -14.63 -9.96
C HIS A 78 -12.43 -15.61 -8.86
N PRO A 79 -13.04 -16.80 -8.77
CA PRO A 79 -12.70 -17.77 -7.73
C PRO A 79 -11.25 -18.26 -7.80
N GLU A 80 -10.59 -18.20 -8.95
CA GLU A 80 -9.17 -18.50 -9.14
C GLU A 80 -8.24 -17.52 -8.42
N MET A 81 -8.76 -16.37 -7.97
CA MET A 81 -8.02 -15.36 -7.19
C MET A 81 -8.15 -15.57 -5.68
N VAL A 82 -8.91 -16.57 -5.25
CA VAL A 82 -9.04 -16.98 -3.84
C VAL A 82 -8.12 -18.17 -3.58
N LEU A 83 -7.04 -17.97 -2.81
CA LEU A 83 -6.03 -19.01 -2.57
C LEU A 83 -6.40 -19.90 -1.37
N GLY A 84 -7.59 -20.50 -1.46
CA GLY A 84 -8.16 -21.37 -0.42
C GLY A 84 -9.65 -21.58 -0.62
N LYS A 85 -10.33 -21.94 0.47
CA LYS A 85 -11.78 -22.22 0.46
C LYS A 85 -12.50 -21.25 1.38
N MET A 86 -13.47 -20.52 0.82
CA MET A 86 -14.32 -19.63 1.62
C MET A 86 -15.25 -20.45 2.51
N LYS A 87 -15.35 -20.08 3.79
CA LYS A 87 -16.15 -20.77 4.79
C LYS A 87 -16.62 -19.82 5.87
N GLU A 88 -17.81 -20.08 6.41
CA GLU A 88 -18.28 -19.48 7.66
C GLU A 88 -17.75 -20.26 8.86
N VAL A 89 -17.22 -19.52 9.83
CA VAL A 89 -16.76 -20.08 11.10
C VAL A 89 -17.37 -19.30 12.26
N SER A 90 -17.59 -19.99 13.40
CA SER A 90 -18.04 -19.34 14.61
C SER A 90 -16.88 -18.59 15.27
N GLY A 91 -16.96 -17.29 15.32
CA GLY A 91 -15.99 -16.41 16.00
C GLY A 91 -16.54 -15.90 17.34
N GLN A 92 -15.71 -15.12 18.03
CA GLN A 92 -16.06 -14.54 19.35
C GLN A 92 -17.29 -13.60 19.28
N PHE A 93 -17.55 -12.99 18.10
CA PHE A 93 -18.63 -12.02 17.90
C PHE A 93 -19.72 -12.52 16.94
N GLY A 94 -19.83 -13.82 16.73
CA GLY A 94 -20.78 -14.44 15.81
C GLY A 94 -20.13 -15.14 14.62
N MET A 95 -20.93 -15.46 13.61
CA MET A 95 -20.44 -16.08 12.37
C MET A 95 -19.58 -15.07 11.59
N THR A 96 -18.44 -15.51 11.13
CA THR A 96 -17.52 -14.70 10.32
C THR A 96 -17.00 -15.53 9.15
N LEU A 97 -16.77 -14.87 8.02
CA LEU A 97 -16.17 -15.51 6.85
C LEU A 97 -14.65 -15.59 7.00
N THR A 98 -14.11 -16.73 6.63
CA THR A 98 -12.67 -16.96 6.55
C THR A 98 -12.33 -17.68 5.24
N CYS A 99 -11.08 -17.54 4.80
CA CYS A 99 -10.49 -18.34 3.72
C CYS A 99 -9.60 -19.40 4.35
N GLU A 100 -10.05 -20.65 4.38
CA GLU A 100 -9.24 -21.79 4.85
C GLU A 100 -8.18 -22.15 3.80
N PRO A 101 -6.96 -22.55 4.21
CA PRO A 101 -5.91 -22.94 3.27
C PRO A 101 -6.31 -24.18 2.49
N ASP A 102 -5.90 -24.23 1.24
CA ASP A 102 -5.91 -25.49 0.48
C ASP A 102 -4.74 -26.36 0.95
N THR A 103 -5.01 -27.64 1.16
CA THR A 103 -4.00 -28.62 1.61
C THR A 103 -3.36 -29.39 0.46
N GLU A 104 -3.92 -29.31 -0.75
CA GLU A 104 -3.45 -30.06 -1.92
C GLU A 104 -2.35 -29.32 -2.68
N THR A 105 -2.43 -27.98 -2.70
CA THR A 105 -1.51 -27.13 -3.45
C THR A 105 -0.82 -26.15 -2.50
N SER A 106 0.48 -25.94 -2.66
CA SER A 106 1.22 -24.98 -1.85
C SER A 106 0.76 -23.54 -2.11
N LEU A 107 0.78 -22.70 -1.07
CA LEU A 107 0.43 -21.28 -1.21
C LEU A 107 1.28 -20.57 -2.27
N GLU A 108 2.57 -20.95 -2.38
CA GLU A 108 3.49 -20.39 -3.37
C GLU A 108 3.04 -20.69 -4.81
N GLU A 109 2.65 -21.93 -5.09
CA GLU A 109 2.18 -22.33 -6.43
C GLU A 109 0.86 -21.64 -6.79
N GLN A 110 -0.09 -21.58 -5.83
CA GLN A 110 -1.35 -20.86 -6.01
C GLN A 110 -1.09 -19.37 -6.29
N LEU A 111 -0.20 -18.73 -5.52
CA LEU A 111 0.15 -17.33 -5.71
C LEU A 111 0.80 -17.07 -7.08
N ARG A 112 1.73 -17.94 -7.51
CA ARG A 112 2.34 -17.87 -8.85
C ARG A 112 1.32 -18.01 -9.97
N SER A 113 0.27 -18.79 -9.76
CA SER A 113 -0.83 -18.93 -10.72
C SER A 113 -1.72 -17.68 -10.74
N ALA A 114 -2.13 -17.19 -9.57
CA ALA A 114 -2.99 -16.02 -9.44
C ALA A 114 -2.35 -14.74 -10.03
N ILE A 115 -1.03 -14.54 -9.80
CA ILE A 115 -0.29 -13.38 -10.34
C ILE A 115 -0.38 -13.30 -11.86
N LYS A 116 -0.46 -14.41 -12.57
CA LYS A 116 -0.58 -14.40 -14.05
C LYS A 116 -1.90 -13.80 -14.54
N ASN A 117 -2.91 -13.77 -13.69
CA ASN A 117 -4.22 -13.20 -14.00
C ASN A 117 -4.31 -11.70 -13.67
N ILE A 118 -3.26 -11.10 -13.08
CA ILE A 118 -3.20 -9.67 -12.85
C ILE A 118 -2.91 -8.94 -14.15
N ASN A 119 -3.85 -8.13 -14.62
CA ASN A 119 -3.77 -7.38 -15.87
C ASN A 119 -3.12 -6.01 -15.65
N GLY A 120 -1.84 -6.00 -15.31
CA GLY A 120 -1.10 -4.75 -15.09
C GLY A 120 0.28 -4.81 -15.71
N ARG A 121 0.67 -3.72 -16.39
CA ARG A 121 2.06 -3.45 -16.75
C ARG A 121 2.50 -2.19 -16.03
N TYR A 122 3.67 -2.24 -15.43
CA TYR A 122 4.34 -1.02 -15.00
C TYR A 122 4.73 -0.24 -16.27
N GLU A 123 4.14 0.92 -16.44
CA GLU A 123 4.54 1.90 -17.46
C GLU A 123 5.23 3.03 -16.69
N GLU A 124 6.53 3.19 -16.96
CA GLU A 124 7.26 4.33 -16.45
C GLU A 124 6.63 5.59 -17.05
N THR A 125 6.06 6.42 -16.21
CA THR A 125 5.52 7.72 -16.64
C THR A 125 6.71 8.60 -16.95
N VAL A 126 7.16 8.61 -18.21
CA VAL A 126 8.07 9.63 -18.70
C VAL A 126 7.26 10.92 -18.68
N LEU A 127 7.51 11.75 -17.67
CA LEU A 127 7.01 13.12 -17.67
C LEU A 127 7.63 13.83 -18.87
N SER A 128 6.92 13.78 -20.01
CA SER A 128 7.27 14.63 -21.15
C SER A 128 7.08 16.07 -20.68
N THR A 129 8.17 16.74 -20.42
CA THR A 129 8.19 18.21 -20.33
C THR A 129 7.83 18.74 -21.71
N ASN A 130 6.54 18.81 -22.02
CA ASN A 130 6.06 19.59 -23.14
C ASN A 130 6.12 21.05 -22.71
N ASP A 131 7.15 21.75 -23.20
CA ASP A 131 7.40 23.19 -23.00
C ASP A 131 6.30 24.11 -23.59
N ASN A 132 5.09 23.62 -23.86
CA ASN A 132 4.06 24.38 -24.58
C ASN A 132 2.73 24.62 -23.84
N ASP A 133 2.62 24.32 -22.54
CA ASP A 133 1.45 24.73 -21.73
C ASP A 133 1.81 25.85 -20.74
N LEU A 134 2.28 26.98 -21.32
CA LEU A 134 2.50 28.23 -20.59
C LEU A 134 1.24 29.10 -20.62
N ASP A 135 0.13 28.68 -20.01
CA ASP A 135 -0.97 29.63 -19.74
C ASP A 135 -1.95 29.10 -18.67
N ASN A 136 -1.43 28.69 -17.50
CA ASN A 136 -2.17 28.82 -16.23
C ASN A 136 -1.15 28.71 -15.08
N VAL A 137 -0.68 29.89 -14.66
CA VAL A 137 0.25 30.07 -13.55
C VAL A 137 -0.51 29.88 -12.25
N ASP A 138 -0.51 28.65 -11.73
CA ASP A 138 -0.65 28.44 -10.31
C ASP A 138 0.71 27.96 -9.79
N GLU A 139 1.26 28.68 -8.84
CA GLU A 139 2.59 28.60 -8.22
C GLU A 139 3.49 27.44 -8.67
N THR A 140 4.53 27.74 -9.43
CA THR A 140 5.54 26.78 -9.90
C THR A 140 6.05 25.92 -8.74
N VAL A 141 5.62 24.67 -8.71
CA VAL A 141 6.19 23.65 -7.81
C VAL A 141 7.62 23.43 -8.29
N HIS A 142 8.60 23.86 -7.52
CA HIS A 142 10.00 23.65 -7.84
C HIS A 142 10.33 22.18 -7.67
N THR A 143 10.62 21.48 -8.76
CA THR A 143 10.98 20.07 -8.76
C THR A 143 12.47 19.89 -9.04
N ILE A 144 13.08 18.92 -8.38
CA ILE A 144 14.47 18.50 -8.63
C ILE A 144 14.49 16.99 -8.89
N PRO A 145 15.50 16.45 -9.60
CA PRO A 145 15.64 15.01 -9.76
C PRO A 145 15.67 14.27 -8.42
N ALA A 146 15.07 13.10 -8.37
CA ALA A 146 15.08 12.27 -7.17
C ALA A 146 16.51 11.85 -6.81
N ASP A 147 16.80 11.85 -5.50
CA ASP A 147 18.00 11.28 -4.94
C ASP A 147 17.73 9.82 -4.59
N ASP A 148 18.57 8.90 -5.05
CA ASP A 148 18.39 7.46 -4.84
C ASP A 148 18.45 7.07 -3.36
N ASN A 149 19.11 7.87 -2.52
CA ASN A 149 19.19 7.65 -1.08
C ASN A 149 17.93 8.06 -0.32
N VAL A 150 17.03 8.81 -0.96
CA VAL A 150 15.75 9.21 -0.37
C VAL A 150 14.70 8.17 -0.74
N GLN A 151 14.06 7.57 0.25
CA GLN A 151 12.99 6.59 0.02
C GLN A 151 11.81 7.24 -0.75
N ASN A 152 11.24 6.49 -1.71
CA ASN A 152 10.05 6.97 -2.43
C ASN A 152 8.88 7.25 -1.48
N PHE A 153 8.10 8.29 -1.77
CA PHE A 153 6.99 8.78 -0.94
C PHE A 153 7.40 9.23 0.47
N SER A 154 8.62 9.75 0.62
CA SER A 154 9.11 10.28 1.88
C SER A 154 9.57 11.72 1.76
N PHE A 155 9.58 12.42 2.90
CA PHE A 155 10.17 13.75 3.01
C PHE A 155 11.68 13.67 3.22
N CYS A 156 12.40 14.65 2.66
CA CYS A 156 13.81 14.88 2.93
C CYS A 156 14.10 16.39 3.03
N GLU A 157 15.23 16.71 3.64
CA GLU A 157 15.76 18.08 3.68
C GLU A 157 16.99 18.17 2.78
N LYS A 158 17.00 19.17 1.88
CA LYS A 158 18.15 19.47 1.00
C LYS A 158 18.30 20.97 0.88
N ASP A 159 19.50 21.45 1.11
CA ASP A 159 19.84 22.89 1.05
C ASP A 159 18.90 23.79 1.90
N GLY A 160 18.48 23.28 3.07
CA GLY A 160 17.58 23.99 4.00
C GLY A 160 16.12 24.00 3.60
N LYS A 161 15.75 23.34 2.50
CA LYS A 161 14.38 23.20 2.01
C LYS A 161 13.87 21.79 2.21
N LEU A 162 12.54 21.67 2.39
CA LEU A 162 11.87 20.38 2.45
C LEU A 162 11.40 19.95 1.07
N TYR A 163 11.63 18.69 0.75
CA TYR A 163 11.17 18.05 -0.47
C TYR A 163 10.40 16.78 -0.14
N TYR A 164 9.44 16.46 -0.99
CA TYR A 164 8.72 15.19 -0.96
C TYR A 164 9.03 14.40 -2.23
N ARG A 165 9.59 13.21 -2.10
CA ARG A 165 9.90 12.35 -3.24
C ARG A 165 8.65 11.68 -3.79
N LYS A 166 8.43 11.84 -5.09
CA LYS A 166 7.44 11.12 -5.89
C LYS A 166 8.15 10.50 -7.08
N ASP A 167 8.39 9.21 -6.99
CA ASP A 167 9.08 8.42 -8.03
C ASP A 167 10.45 9.02 -8.42
N SER A 168 10.61 9.51 -9.65
CA SER A 168 11.86 10.07 -10.18
C SER A 168 12.09 11.54 -9.88
N VAL A 169 11.19 12.21 -9.16
CA VAL A 169 11.29 13.64 -8.84
C VAL A 169 11.08 13.92 -7.35
N MET A 170 11.65 15.02 -6.89
CA MET A 170 11.39 15.58 -5.56
C MET A 170 10.75 16.95 -5.71
N GLU A 171 9.54 17.12 -5.16
CA GLU A 171 8.79 18.37 -5.16
C GLU A 171 9.12 19.19 -3.91
N GLU A 172 9.45 20.48 -4.08
CA GLU A 172 9.64 21.38 -2.95
C GLU A 172 8.32 21.52 -2.18
N TRP A 173 8.35 21.13 -0.91
CA TRP A 173 7.17 21.24 -0.06
C TRP A 173 7.03 22.68 0.46
N LYS A 174 5.86 23.27 0.24
CA LYS A 174 5.51 24.59 0.72
C LYS A 174 4.29 24.49 1.62
N GLY A 175 4.45 24.76 2.89
CA GLY A 175 3.38 24.73 3.87
C GLY A 175 3.58 25.78 4.95
N ASN A 176 2.73 25.74 5.99
CA ASN A 176 2.90 26.66 7.10
C ASN A 176 4.08 26.23 8.00
N LYS A 177 4.66 27.19 8.73
CA LYS A 177 5.83 27.01 9.58
C LYS A 177 5.67 25.87 10.61
N THR A 178 4.48 25.71 11.19
CA THR A 178 4.22 24.66 12.18
C THR A 178 4.28 23.26 11.56
N ALA A 179 3.75 23.08 10.34
CA ALA A 179 3.84 21.81 9.63
C ALA A 179 5.28 21.52 9.17
N GLU A 180 6.01 22.56 8.75
CA GLU A 180 7.42 22.46 8.40
C GLU A 180 8.27 21.97 9.58
N GLU A 181 8.12 22.56 10.76
CA GLU A 181 8.82 22.16 11.98
C GLU A 181 8.51 20.69 12.36
N ARG A 182 7.25 20.27 12.22
CA ARG A 182 6.84 18.87 12.46
C ARG A 182 7.49 17.91 11.49
N ILE A 183 7.51 18.23 10.20
CA ILE A 183 8.13 17.37 9.17
C ILE A 183 9.63 17.25 9.43
N ARG A 184 10.32 18.36 9.74
CA ARG A 184 11.75 18.33 10.11
C ARG A 184 12.01 17.46 11.35
N GLY A 185 11.14 17.55 12.35
CA GLY A 185 11.20 16.69 13.53
C GLY A 185 11.05 15.21 13.17
N LEU A 186 10.08 14.86 12.34
CA LEU A 186 9.86 13.48 11.89
C LEU A 186 11.02 12.94 11.05
N ILE A 187 11.64 13.77 10.20
CA ILE A 187 12.84 13.39 9.43
C ILE A 187 13.98 13.03 10.41
N LYS A 188 14.23 13.86 11.42
CA LYS A 188 15.29 13.60 12.42
C LYS A 188 15.04 12.30 13.18
N VAL A 189 13.81 12.07 13.64
CA VAL A 189 13.46 10.82 14.33
C VAL A 189 13.65 9.61 13.42
N ARG A 190 13.17 9.66 12.18
CA ARG A 190 13.36 8.59 11.20
C ARG A 190 14.83 8.26 10.98
N ASP A 191 15.65 9.28 10.77
CA ASP A 191 17.06 9.11 10.45
C ASP A 191 17.83 8.57 11.67
N ALA A 192 17.53 9.05 12.88
CA ALA A 192 18.11 8.52 14.11
C ALA A 192 17.70 7.06 14.38
N VAL A 193 16.44 6.69 14.11
CA VAL A 193 16.00 5.29 14.20
C VAL A 193 16.73 4.41 13.18
N LYS A 194 16.93 4.90 11.95
CA LYS A 194 17.66 4.18 10.92
C LYS A 194 19.11 3.93 11.35
N GLU A 195 19.79 4.95 11.83
CA GLU A 195 21.16 4.84 12.34
C GLU A 195 21.26 3.86 13.51
N LEU A 196 20.30 3.88 14.44
CA LEU A 196 20.27 2.93 15.55
C LEU A 196 20.09 1.48 15.07
N ILE A 197 19.21 1.25 14.09
CA ILE A 197 18.98 -0.08 13.52
C ILE A 197 20.24 -0.56 12.80
N GLU A 198 20.90 0.28 12.02
CA GLU A 198 22.14 -0.03 11.32
C GLU A 198 23.23 -0.40 12.33
N ALA A 199 23.39 0.38 13.41
CA ALA A 199 24.32 0.08 14.49
C ALA A 199 24.03 -1.26 15.20
N GLN A 200 22.76 -1.61 15.40
CA GLN A 200 22.36 -2.91 15.94
C GLN A 200 22.69 -4.08 15.01
N VAL A 201 22.49 -3.90 13.71
CA VAL A 201 22.82 -4.91 12.69
C VAL A 201 24.34 -5.14 12.60
N GLU A 202 25.13 -4.09 12.75
CA GLU A 202 26.58 -4.16 12.75
C GLU A 202 27.18 -4.70 14.05
N ASN A 203 26.34 -5.10 15.02
CA ASN A 203 26.76 -5.63 16.34
C ASN A 203 27.69 -4.67 17.12
N ILE A 204 27.40 -3.37 17.07
CA ILE A 204 28.07 -2.39 17.91
C ILE A 204 27.77 -2.72 19.39
N ASP A 205 28.75 -2.54 20.26
CA ASP A 205 28.64 -2.85 21.68
C ASP A 205 27.54 -1.99 22.39
N ASP A 206 27.13 -2.44 23.58
CA ASP A 206 26.05 -1.79 24.34
C ASP A 206 26.35 -0.33 24.70
N GLU A 207 27.61 0.06 24.79
CA GLU A 207 28.01 1.43 25.10
C GLU A 207 27.88 2.34 23.88
N GLY A 208 28.24 1.82 22.70
CA GLY A 208 28.00 2.50 21.41
C GLY A 208 26.52 2.65 21.11
N LEU A 209 25.68 1.65 21.35
CA LEU A 209 24.23 1.71 21.13
C LEU A 209 23.53 2.76 22.01
N LYS A 210 23.99 2.99 23.24
CA LYS A 210 23.44 4.03 24.11
C LYS A 210 23.56 5.43 23.50
N GLN A 211 24.66 5.72 22.81
CA GLN A 211 24.85 7.03 22.15
C GLN A 211 23.79 7.28 21.07
N TYR A 212 23.43 6.26 20.29
CA TYR A 212 22.37 6.37 19.30
C TYR A 212 20.97 6.49 19.93
N GLN A 213 20.75 5.84 21.09
CA GLN A 213 19.49 5.95 21.82
C GLN A 213 19.27 7.34 22.45
N GLU A 214 20.34 7.99 22.92
CA GLU A 214 20.27 9.33 23.50
C GLU A 214 19.85 10.41 22.47
N VAL A 215 20.08 10.18 21.20
CA VAL A 215 19.64 11.11 20.13
C VAL A 215 18.12 11.06 19.91
N LEU A 216 17.45 9.99 20.36
CA LEU A 216 16.00 9.80 20.21
C LEU A 216 15.21 10.37 21.39
N LEU A 217 15.84 10.74 22.50
CA LEU A 217 15.21 11.33 23.70
C LEU A 217 15.24 12.84 23.65
#